data_6ab1e0c1a9ae9abed0d88ea7bde4d5cf
#
_entry.id   6ab1e0c1a9ae9abed0d88ea7bde4d5cf
#
_cell.length_a   1.000
_cell.length_b   1.000
_cell.length_c   1.000
_cell.angle_alpha   90.00
_cell.angle_beta   90.00
_cell.angle_gamma   90.00
#
_symmetry.space_group_name_H-M   'P 1'
#
loop_
_entity.id
_entity.type
_entity.pdbx_description
1 polymer ?
#
loop_
_entity_poly.entity_id
_entity_poly.type
_entity_poly.pdbx_seq_one_letter_code
_entity_poly.pdbx_strand_id
1 'polypeptide(L)'
;MKKVLIAILACSALLVGTTACGTTNNTTSSTNSTAETTSSVVSQVTNPDYQKPENISTADDAKKALEAGNKAYKDGNIDITATDADRTDLSENGQKPYAVVITCSDSRVPPELIFNSGLGELFTIRTAGNVVADFETGSVEYGVDHLGAPLVVVMGHTKCGAVAGAIEGHAEGHVEDIIHDILPSVEQARQNAKGEDEIATLAETYNVQNSINQLRESEILSKAEQEGKIQIVGAIYDISTGAVKFL
;
A
#
# COMPACT_ATOMS: atom_id res chain seq x y z
N MET A 1 -32.94 26.95 24.20
CA MET A 1 -33.82 25.82 24.57
C MET A 1 -34.86 25.65 23.46
N LYS A 2 -34.66 24.76 22.54
CA LYS A 2 -35.70 24.29 21.58
C LYS A 2 -35.50 22.78 21.42
N LYS A 3 -36.45 22.03 21.99
CA LYS A 3 -36.54 20.59 21.92
C LYS A 3 -37.09 20.20 20.57
N VAL A 4 -36.42 19.35 19.80
CA VAL A 4 -36.95 18.71 18.62
C VAL A 4 -37.33 17.28 18.97
N LEU A 5 -38.59 16.97 18.82
CA LEU A 5 -39.19 15.64 18.99
C LEU A 5 -38.90 14.80 17.72
N ILE A 6 -38.38 13.61 17.92
CA ILE A 6 -38.28 12.60 16.85
C ILE A 6 -39.46 11.66 16.98
N ALA A 7 -40.29 11.58 15.96
CA ALA A 7 -41.39 10.65 15.84
C ALA A 7 -40.91 9.36 15.16
N ILE A 8 -41.10 8.24 15.86
CA ILE A 8 -40.85 6.89 15.36
C ILE A 8 -42.15 6.39 14.74
N LEU A 9 -42.12 6.04 13.46
CA LEU A 9 -43.23 5.38 12.76
C LEU A 9 -42.85 3.91 12.57
N ALA A 10 -43.57 3.04 13.29
CA ALA A 10 -43.54 1.60 13.08
C ALA A 10 -44.58 1.21 12.04
N CYS A 11 -44.20 0.45 11.04
CA CYS A 11 -45.13 -0.15 10.07
C CYS A 11 -44.92 -1.65 10.07
N SER A 12 -45.89 -2.34 10.69
CA SER A 12 -46.05 -3.79 10.68
C SER A 12 -46.92 -4.17 9.50
N ALA A 13 -46.54 -5.11 8.65
CA ALA A 13 -47.44 -5.80 7.72
C ALA A 13 -47.20 -7.31 7.77
N LEU A 14 -48.16 -8.01 8.35
CA LEU A 14 -48.36 -9.46 8.21
C LEU A 14 -48.97 -9.76 6.83
N LEU A 15 -48.53 -10.79 6.18
CA LEU A 15 -49.29 -11.49 5.13
C LEU A 15 -49.12 -13.01 5.28
N VAL A 16 -50.23 -13.63 5.55
CA VAL A 16 -50.51 -15.08 5.60
C VAL A 16 -51.03 -15.53 4.23
N GLY A 17 -50.73 -16.72 3.78
CA GLY A 17 -51.37 -17.37 2.63
C GLY A 17 -50.52 -18.53 2.13
N THR A 18 -50.84 -19.65 2.39
CA THR A 18 -51.72 -20.81 2.12
C THR A 18 -51.04 -21.87 1.27
N THR A 19 -51.05 -23.07 1.84
CA THR A 19 -50.66 -24.37 1.32
C THR A 19 -51.52 -24.78 0.10
N ALA A 20 -50.84 -25.41 -0.88
CA ALA A 20 -51.51 -26.37 -1.76
C ALA A 20 -50.59 -27.55 -2.05
N CYS A 21 -51.08 -28.70 -1.63
CA CYS A 21 -50.54 -30.04 -1.87
C CYS A 21 -50.95 -30.49 -3.26
N GLY A 22 -50.06 -31.05 -4.06
CA GLY A 22 -50.37 -31.67 -5.34
C GLY A 22 -49.40 -32.82 -5.61
N THR A 23 -49.84 -34.03 -5.31
CA THR A 23 -49.14 -35.29 -5.59
C THR A 23 -49.42 -35.70 -7.04
N THR A 24 -48.37 -35.92 -7.83
CA THR A 24 -48.47 -36.86 -8.98
C THR A 24 -47.12 -37.56 -9.15
N ASN A 25 -47.20 -38.87 -9.00
CA ASN A 25 -46.15 -39.83 -9.40
C ASN A 25 -46.00 -39.80 -10.92
N ASN A 26 -44.78 -39.77 -11.40
CA ASN A 26 -44.40 -40.60 -12.54
C ASN A 26 -42.93 -40.93 -12.63
N THR A 27 -42.67 -42.09 -13.09
CA THR A 27 -41.59 -43.04 -13.08
C THR A 27 -40.45 -42.66 -14.01
N THR A 28 -39.23 -42.94 -13.54
CA THR A 28 -37.99 -43.41 -14.25
C THR A 28 -37.46 -42.65 -15.45
N SER A 29 -36.26 -42.04 -15.29
CA SER A 29 -35.12 -42.36 -16.15
C SER A 29 -33.84 -41.89 -15.49
N SER A 30 -32.97 -42.84 -15.18
CA SER A 30 -31.58 -42.61 -14.75
C SER A 30 -30.77 -41.97 -15.89
N THR A 31 -30.32 -40.73 -15.71
CA THR A 31 -29.11 -40.27 -16.36
C THR A 31 -28.22 -39.70 -15.31
N ASN A 32 -27.17 -40.47 -15.03
CA ASN A 32 -26.00 -40.04 -14.25
C ASN A 32 -25.37 -38.84 -14.94
N SER A 33 -25.70 -37.63 -14.50
CA SER A 33 -24.91 -36.44 -14.80
C SER A 33 -23.91 -36.25 -13.66
N THR A 34 -22.73 -36.78 -13.87
CA THR A 34 -21.55 -36.44 -13.06
C THR A 34 -21.34 -34.94 -13.22
N ALA A 35 -21.73 -34.16 -12.23
CA ALA A 35 -21.33 -32.79 -12.12
C ALA A 35 -19.78 -32.80 -11.87
N GLU A 36 -19.03 -32.66 -12.93
CA GLU A 36 -17.62 -32.29 -12.80
C GLU A 36 -17.58 -30.91 -12.15
N THR A 37 -17.27 -30.92 -10.86
CA THR A 37 -16.81 -29.74 -10.16
C THR A 37 -15.47 -29.39 -10.77
N THR A 38 -15.47 -28.55 -11.79
CA THR A 38 -14.26 -27.87 -12.26
C THR A 38 -13.82 -26.92 -11.14
N SER A 39 -13.07 -27.49 -10.20
CA SER A 39 -12.17 -26.72 -9.36
C SER A 39 -11.19 -26.06 -10.32
N SER A 40 -11.43 -24.80 -10.66
CA SER A 40 -10.42 -23.96 -11.30
C SER A 40 -9.31 -23.78 -10.30
N VAL A 41 -8.33 -24.69 -10.37
CA VAL A 41 -7.04 -24.50 -9.76
C VAL A 41 -6.47 -23.27 -10.48
N VAL A 42 -6.51 -22.12 -9.82
CA VAL A 42 -5.67 -20.99 -10.23
C VAL A 42 -4.25 -21.51 -10.07
N SER A 43 -3.66 -21.98 -11.17
CA SER A 43 -2.25 -22.30 -11.23
C SER A 43 -1.52 -21.02 -10.87
N GLN A 44 -0.97 -20.95 -9.68
CA GLN A 44 0.02 -19.94 -9.35
C GLN A 44 1.15 -20.13 -10.34
N VAL A 45 1.37 -19.13 -11.19
CA VAL A 45 2.53 -19.09 -12.08
C VAL A 45 3.71 -18.73 -11.18
N THR A 46 4.25 -19.74 -10.51
CA THR A 46 5.51 -19.58 -9.81
C THR A 46 6.59 -19.56 -10.87
N ASN A 47 7.27 -18.43 -11.04
CA ASN A 47 8.48 -18.39 -11.84
C ASN A 47 9.58 -19.12 -11.05
N PRO A 48 10.12 -20.25 -11.55
CA PRO A 48 11.21 -20.94 -10.89
C PRO A 48 12.49 -20.09 -10.74
N ASP A 49 12.58 -18.98 -11.46
CA ASP A 49 13.76 -18.09 -11.43
C ASP A 49 13.65 -16.97 -10.36
N TYR A 50 12.46 -16.73 -9.77
CA TYR A 50 12.34 -15.79 -8.66
C TYR A 50 12.56 -16.53 -7.34
N GLN A 51 13.69 -16.28 -6.71
CA GLN A 51 13.98 -16.74 -5.36
C GLN A 51 13.89 -15.51 -4.44
N LYS A 52 12.99 -15.57 -3.46
CA LYS A 52 12.91 -14.55 -2.44
C LYS A 52 14.22 -14.54 -1.64
N PRO A 53 14.85 -13.37 -1.44
CA PRO A 53 16.05 -13.29 -0.65
C PRO A 53 15.80 -13.74 0.80
N GLU A 54 16.64 -14.66 1.28
CA GLU A 54 16.64 -15.09 2.67
C GLU A 54 17.63 -14.24 3.49
N ASN A 55 17.39 -14.09 4.81
CA ASN A 55 18.28 -13.41 5.76
C ASN A 55 18.63 -11.96 5.41
N ILE A 56 17.61 -11.16 5.13
CA ILE A 56 17.78 -9.72 4.90
C ILE A 56 18.11 -9.05 6.23
N SER A 57 19.34 -8.54 6.38
CA SER A 57 19.82 -7.95 7.64
C SER A 57 20.45 -6.56 7.48
N THR A 58 20.69 -6.13 6.26
CA THR A 58 21.27 -4.80 5.96
C THR A 58 20.34 -4.00 5.06
N ALA A 59 20.48 -2.69 5.05
CA ALA A 59 19.74 -1.81 4.17
C ALA A 59 19.96 -2.14 2.68
N ASP A 60 21.21 -2.50 2.32
CA ASP A 60 21.55 -2.88 0.94
C ASP A 60 20.86 -4.21 0.52
N ASP A 61 20.78 -5.19 1.42
CA ASP A 61 20.08 -6.44 1.14
C ASP A 61 18.57 -6.21 1.04
N ALA A 62 18.01 -5.37 1.93
CA ALA A 62 16.60 -4.97 1.89
C ALA A 62 16.28 -4.27 0.56
N LYS A 63 17.11 -3.34 0.11
CA LYS A 63 16.94 -2.66 -1.17
C LYS A 63 16.97 -3.64 -2.35
N LYS A 64 17.94 -4.55 -2.38
CA LYS A 64 18.01 -5.61 -3.41
C LYS A 64 16.78 -6.51 -3.41
N ALA A 65 16.25 -6.84 -2.22
CA ALA A 65 15.02 -7.61 -2.09
C ALA A 65 13.82 -6.88 -2.70
N LEU A 66 13.66 -5.58 -2.41
CA LEU A 66 12.61 -4.75 -3.01
C LEU A 66 12.76 -4.64 -4.53
N GLU A 67 13.98 -4.46 -5.04
CA GLU A 67 14.26 -4.40 -6.48
C GLU A 67 13.92 -5.72 -7.17
N ALA A 68 14.30 -6.86 -6.58
CA ALA A 68 13.97 -8.20 -7.09
C ALA A 68 12.46 -8.47 -7.06
N GLY A 69 11.79 -8.10 -5.95
CA GLY A 69 10.34 -8.22 -5.79
C GLY A 69 9.58 -7.37 -6.81
N ASN A 70 9.99 -6.13 -7.05
CA ASN A 70 9.38 -5.29 -8.07
C ASN A 70 9.60 -5.84 -9.49
N LYS A 71 10.78 -6.40 -9.75
CA LYS A 71 11.00 -7.09 -11.02
C LYS A 71 10.06 -8.28 -11.20
N ALA A 72 9.89 -9.11 -10.18
CA ALA A 72 8.97 -10.24 -10.21
C ALA A 72 7.52 -9.78 -10.42
N TYR A 73 7.07 -8.73 -9.72
CA TYR A 73 5.76 -8.11 -9.91
C TYR A 73 5.52 -7.70 -11.37
N LYS A 74 6.47 -7.00 -11.98
CA LYS A 74 6.39 -6.58 -13.39
C LYS A 74 6.34 -7.73 -14.37
N ASP A 75 7.06 -8.80 -14.06
CA ASP A 75 7.11 -10.01 -14.89
C ASP A 75 5.86 -10.91 -14.70
N GLY A 76 4.92 -10.50 -13.83
CA GLY A 76 3.70 -11.26 -13.51
C GLY A 76 3.92 -12.43 -12.55
N ASN A 77 5.07 -12.50 -11.90
CA ASN A 77 5.47 -13.57 -10.99
C ASN A 77 5.23 -13.16 -9.53
N ILE A 78 3.96 -13.10 -9.13
CA ILE A 78 3.56 -12.66 -7.80
C ILE A 78 3.49 -13.86 -6.86
N ASP A 79 4.21 -13.78 -5.74
CA ASP A 79 4.22 -14.78 -4.66
C ASP A 79 4.10 -14.07 -3.29
N ILE A 80 2.90 -13.62 -2.98
CA ILE A 80 2.54 -12.97 -1.71
C ILE A 80 1.55 -13.82 -0.91
N THR A 81 1.69 -15.12 -0.99
CA THR A 81 0.80 -16.04 -0.27
C THR A 81 0.99 -15.91 1.24
N ALA A 82 -0.14 -15.93 1.94
CA ALA A 82 -0.18 -15.98 3.40
C ALA A 82 -0.97 -17.21 3.82
N THR A 83 -0.30 -18.20 4.36
CA THR A 83 -0.93 -19.42 4.88
C THR A 83 -1.46 -19.23 6.30
N ASP A 84 -2.24 -20.19 6.80
CA ASP A 84 -2.66 -20.21 8.21
C ASP A 84 -1.46 -20.34 9.14
N ALA A 85 -0.43 -21.09 8.71
CA ALA A 85 0.81 -21.24 9.47
C ALA A 85 1.56 -19.92 9.60
N ASP A 86 1.68 -19.14 8.52
CA ASP A 86 2.32 -17.82 8.54
C ASP A 86 1.60 -16.86 9.49
N ARG A 87 0.27 -16.84 9.44
CA ARG A 87 -0.53 -15.99 10.35
C ARG A 87 -0.37 -16.39 11.80
N THR A 88 -0.32 -17.71 12.08
CA THR A 88 -0.13 -18.24 13.43
C THR A 88 1.26 -17.88 13.95
N ASP A 89 2.31 -18.13 13.16
CA ASP A 89 3.68 -17.79 13.53
C ASP A 89 3.86 -16.30 13.82
N LEU A 90 3.38 -15.42 12.92
CA LEU A 90 3.46 -13.97 13.11
C LEU A 90 2.63 -13.47 14.32
N SER A 91 1.54 -14.15 14.65
CA SER A 91 0.76 -13.84 15.86
C SER A 91 1.49 -14.20 17.15
N GLU A 92 2.22 -15.29 17.16
CA GLU A 92 2.94 -15.81 18.34
C GLU A 92 4.32 -15.17 18.51
N ASN A 93 5.04 -14.95 17.42
CA ASN A 93 6.44 -14.52 17.39
C ASN A 93 6.65 -13.08 16.97
N GLY A 94 5.57 -12.36 16.56
CA GLY A 94 5.63 -10.97 16.10
C GLY A 94 6.15 -10.83 14.67
N GLN A 95 6.31 -9.58 14.24
CA GLN A 95 6.77 -9.22 12.89
C GLN A 95 8.24 -8.81 12.89
N LYS A 96 8.92 -9.03 11.77
CA LYS A 96 10.31 -8.59 11.52
C LYS A 96 10.42 -8.01 10.11
N PRO A 97 9.87 -6.81 9.89
CA PRO A 97 9.92 -6.19 8.58
C PRO A 97 11.38 -5.84 8.22
N TYR A 98 11.76 -6.14 6.98
CA TYR A 98 13.08 -5.77 6.49
C TYR A 98 13.13 -4.34 5.92
N ALA A 99 11.97 -3.71 5.73
CA ALA A 99 11.87 -2.32 5.31
C ALA A 99 10.63 -1.64 5.87
N VAL A 100 10.76 -0.35 6.17
CA VAL A 100 9.64 0.58 6.33
C VAL A 100 9.39 1.23 4.98
N VAL A 101 8.15 1.20 4.50
CA VAL A 101 7.76 1.84 3.24
C VAL A 101 6.69 2.89 3.50
N ILE A 102 7.02 4.16 3.25
CA ILE A 102 6.06 5.27 3.26
C ILE A 102 5.64 5.52 1.82
N THR A 103 4.34 5.52 1.54
CA THR A 103 3.84 5.76 0.20
C THR A 103 2.44 6.38 0.18
N CYS A 104 1.96 6.70 -1.02
CA CYS A 104 0.64 7.26 -1.19
C CYS A 104 -0.48 6.28 -0.81
N SER A 105 -1.59 6.83 -0.28
CA SER A 105 -2.84 6.09 -0.04
C SER A 105 -3.56 5.69 -1.33
N ASP A 106 -3.06 6.08 -2.50
CA ASP A 106 -3.63 5.75 -3.82
C ASP A 106 -3.82 4.23 -3.95
N SER A 107 -5.04 3.81 -4.31
CA SER A 107 -5.41 2.40 -4.38
C SER A 107 -4.61 1.59 -5.42
N ARG A 108 -3.95 2.27 -6.34
CA ARG A 108 -3.08 1.69 -7.38
C ARG A 108 -1.66 1.44 -6.90
N VAL A 109 -1.34 1.81 -5.65
CA VAL A 109 0.03 1.79 -5.10
C VAL A 109 0.10 0.93 -3.83
N PRO A 110 -0.24 -0.38 -3.86
CA PRO A 110 -0.09 -1.28 -2.72
C PRO A 110 1.36 -1.78 -2.62
N PRO A 111 2.14 -1.37 -1.60
CA PRO A 111 3.57 -1.70 -1.53
C PRO A 111 3.85 -3.19 -1.48
N GLU A 112 3.08 -3.95 -0.73
CA GLU A 112 3.25 -5.40 -0.59
C GLU A 112 3.15 -6.10 -1.95
N LEU A 113 2.19 -5.69 -2.79
CA LEU A 113 2.04 -6.24 -4.13
C LEU A 113 3.17 -5.79 -5.06
N ILE A 114 3.51 -4.47 -5.03
CA ILE A 114 4.53 -3.87 -5.89
C ILE A 114 5.92 -4.47 -5.64
N PHE A 115 6.23 -4.79 -4.38
CA PHE A 115 7.49 -5.38 -3.98
C PHE A 115 7.44 -6.89 -3.78
N ASN A 116 6.31 -7.53 -4.13
CA ASN A 116 6.14 -8.98 -4.00
C ASN A 116 6.50 -9.50 -2.59
N SER A 117 6.05 -8.75 -1.58
CA SER A 117 6.38 -8.98 -0.16
C SER A 117 5.20 -9.58 0.59
N GLY A 118 5.45 -10.59 1.39
CA GLY A 118 4.45 -11.30 2.19
C GLY A 118 4.09 -10.60 3.50
N LEU A 119 3.24 -11.25 4.29
CA LEU A 119 2.86 -10.77 5.61
C LEU A 119 4.08 -10.60 6.52
N GLY A 120 4.11 -9.47 7.26
CA GLY A 120 5.14 -9.19 8.25
C GLY A 120 6.48 -8.73 7.70
N GLU A 121 6.64 -8.64 6.37
CA GLU A 121 7.91 -8.31 5.72
C GLU A 121 8.13 -6.83 5.46
N LEU A 122 7.06 -6.06 5.26
CA LEU A 122 7.09 -4.62 5.15
C LEU A 122 6.30 -3.97 6.29
N PHE A 123 6.83 -2.90 6.85
CA PHE A 123 6.10 -2.00 7.72
C PHE A 123 5.63 -0.81 6.90
N THR A 124 4.33 -0.78 6.58
CA THR A 124 3.79 0.12 5.57
C THR A 124 3.04 1.28 6.20
N ILE A 125 3.37 2.50 5.80
CA ILE A 125 2.72 3.76 6.19
C ILE A 125 2.16 4.41 4.93
N ARG A 126 0.88 4.81 4.92
CA ARG A 126 0.23 5.35 3.73
C ARG A 126 -0.56 6.60 4.03
N THR A 127 -0.17 7.70 3.39
CA THR A 127 -0.85 9.00 3.44
C THR A 127 -1.06 9.53 2.03
N ALA A 128 -2.08 10.36 1.80
CA ALA A 128 -2.27 10.96 0.48
C ALA A 128 -1.02 11.78 0.11
N GLY A 129 -0.47 11.54 -1.09
CA GLY A 129 0.76 12.23 -1.54
C GLY A 129 2.03 11.85 -0.78
N ASN A 130 2.06 10.73 -0.08
CA ASN A 130 3.23 10.28 0.74
C ASN A 130 3.79 11.36 1.68
N VAL A 131 2.95 12.29 2.14
CA VAL A 131 3.33 13.34 3.09
C VAL A 131 3.67 12.73 4.45
N VAL A 132 4.56 13.39 5.19
CA VAL A 132 5.07 12.93 6.48
C VAL A 132 4.81 14.01 7.52
N ALA A 133 4.11 13.65 8.59
CA ALA A 133 3.89 14.47 9.77
C ALA A 133 4.28 13.69 11.03
N ASP A 134 3.90 14.16 12.21
CA ASP A 134 4.30 13.57 13.49
C ASP A 134 3.92 12.09 13.62
N PHE A 135 2.72 11.69 13.15
CA PHE A 135 2.27 10.31 13.26
C PHE A 135 3.00 9.37 12.31
N GLU A 136 3.28 9.82 11.09
CA GLU A 136 4.06 9.06 10.11
C GLU A 136 5.51 8.93 10.60
N THR A 137 6.12 10.02 11.08
CA THR A 137 7.47 10.01 11.65
C THR A 137 7.56 9.05 12.84
N GLY A 138 6.63 9.15 13.80
CA GLY A 138 6.57 8.22 14.93
C GLY A 138 6.38 6.77 14.54
N SER A 139 5.63 6.50 13.46
CA SER A 139 5.48 5.16 12.90
C SER A 139 6.78 4.65 12.27
N VAL A 140 7.55 5.51 11.60
CA VAL A 140 8.88 5.16 11.07
C VAL A 140 9.85 4.86 12.20
N GLU A 141 9.88 5.71 13.23
CA GLU A 141 10.70 5.49 14.43
C GLU A 141 10.39 4.13 15.06
N TYR A 142 9.11 3.77 15.19
CA TYR A 142 8.70 2.46 15.68
C TYR A 142 9.24 1.32 14.82
N GLY A 143 9.11 1.42 13.48
CA GLY A 143 9.60 0.42 12.55
C GLY A 143 11.13 0.24 12.62
N VAL A 144 11.85 1.33 12.83
CA VAL A 144 13.31 1.34 12.93
C VAL A 144 13.80 0.89 14.31
N ASP A 145 13.34 1.56 15.38
CA ASP A 145 13.90 1.40 16.73
C ASP A 145 13.36 0.15 17.44
N HIS A 146 12.06 -0.17 17.25
CA HIS A 146 11.43 -1.32 17.92
C HIS A 146 11.40 -2.59 17.08
N LEU A 147 11.26 -2.49 15.75
CA LEU A 147 11.19 -3.66 14.87
C LEU A 147 12.52 -3.96 14.18
N GLY A 148 13.47 -3.02 14.20
CA GLY A 148 14.81 -3.22 13.67
C GLY A 148 14.90 -3.21 12.14
N ALA A 149 13.94 -2.59 11.44
CA ALA A 149 13.98 -2.48 9.99
C ALA A 149 15.18 -1.64 9.53
N PRO A 150 16.11 -2.19 8.72
CA PRO A 150 17.33 -1.50 8.34
C PRO A 150 17.15 -0.48 7.20
N LEU A 151 16.03 -0.50 6.50
CA LEU A 151 15.77 0.35 5.34
C LEU A 151 14.45 1.11 5.51
N VAL A 152 14.48 2.41 5.24
CA VAL A 152 13.29 3.27 5.11
C VAL A 152 13.20 3.74 3.66
N VAL A 153 12.07 3.48 3.01
CA VAL A 153 11.78 3.89 1.64
C VAL A 153 10.64 4.89 1.63
N VAL A 154 10.87 6.09 1.14
CA VAL A 154 9.80 7.02 0.78
C VAL A 154 9.51 6.86 -0.70
N MET A 155 8.34 6.29 -1.02
CA MET A 155 7.96 5.98 -2.39
C MET A 155 6.81 6.88 -2.86
N GLY A 156 7.13 7.82 -3.73
CA GLY A 156 6.14 8.55 -4.53
C GLY A 156 5.69 7.73 -5.75
N HIS A 157 4.77 8.28 -6.53
CA HIS A 157 4.31 7.62 -7.75
C HIS A 157 3.90 8.61 -8.81
N THR A 158 3.95 8.20 -10.07
CA THR A 158 3.49 9.01 -11.19
C THR A 158 1.97 9.21 -11.16
N LYS A 159 1.50 10.35 -11.64
CA LYS A 159 0.07 10.74 -11.68
C LYS A 159 -0.58 10.74 -10.28
N CYS A 160 0.14 11.26 -9.30
CA CYS A 160 -0.37 11.43 -7.94
C CYS A 160 -1.44 12.52 -7.88
N GLY A 161 -2.65 12.15 -7.43
CA GLY A 161 -3.77 13.09 -7.31
C GLY A 161 -3.52 14.22 -6.32
N ALA A 162 -2.81 13.95 -5.21
CA ALA A 162 -2.48 14.97 -4.22
C ALA A 162 -1.48 16.00 -4.78
N VAL A 163 -0.46 15.54 -5.54
CA VAL A 163 0.49 16.44 -6.22
C VAL A 163 -0.23 17.26 -7.30
N ALA A 164 -1.12 16.64 -8.07
CA ALA A 164 -1.94 17.37 -9.05
C ALA A 164 -2.80 18.44 -8.38
N GLY A 165 -3.48 18.12 -7.27
CA GLY A 165 -4.24 19.09 -6.48
C GLY A 165 -3.39 20.25 -5.95
N ALA A 166 -2.15 19.98 -5.53
CA ALA A 166 -1.21 21.03 -5.12
C ALA A 166 -0.79 21.93 -6.28
N ILE A 167 -0.63 21.37 -7.49
CA ILE A 167 -0.33 22.16 -8.71
C ILE A 167 -1.52 23.04 -9.09
N GLU A 168 -2.76 22.53 -8.97
CA GLU A 168 -4.00 23.26 -9.28
C GLU A 168 -4.36 24.30 -8.20
N GLY A 169 -3.90 24.10 -6.96
CA GLY A 169 -4.14 25.00 -5.83
C GLY A 169 -5.54 24.92 -5.26
N HIS A 170 -6.24 23.79 -5.42
CA HIS A 170 -7.58 23.56 -4.90
C HIS A 170 -7.59 22.48 -3.83
N ALA A 171 -8.08 22.84 -2.62
CA ALA A 171 -8.33 21.91 -1.53
C ALA A 171 -9.47 22.45 -0.65
N GLU A 172 -10.14 21.54 0.06
CA GLU A 172 -11.15 21.87 1.05
C GLU A 172 -10.95 21.00 2.30
N GLY A 173 -11.21 21.57 3.47
CA GLY A 173 -11.09 20.88 4.74
C GLY A 173 -9.66 20.40 4.99
N HIS A 174 -9.50 19.20 5.56
CA HIS A 174 -8.18 18.64 5.90
C HIS A 174 -7.32 18.26 4.68
N VAL A 175 -7.85 18.29 3.48
CA VAL A 175 -7.04 18.15 2.26
C VAL A 175 -6.11 19.35 2.08
N GLU A 176 -6.48 20.51 2.61
CA GLU A 176 -5.64 21.72 2.61
C GLU A 176 -4.30 21.49 3.30
N ASP A 177 -4.26 20.73 4.43
CA ASP A 177 -3.03 20.43 5.16
C ASP A 177 -2.07 19.61 4.29
N ILE A 178 -2.61 18.61 3.56
CA ILE A 178 -1.84 17.76 2.63
C ILE A 178 -1.27 18.60 1.48
N ILE A 179 -2.10 19.45 0.88
CA ILE A 179 -1.69 20.34 -0.22
C ILE A 179 -0.60 21.30 0.25
N HIS A 180 -0.77 21.89 1.44
CA HIS A 180 0.20 22.80 2.03
C HIS A 180 1.58 22.14 2.21
N ASP A 181 1.62 20.89 2.61
CA ASP A 181 2.86 20.12 2.79
C ASP A 181 3.57 19.82 1.45
N ILE A 182 2.79 19.65 0.37
CA ILE A 182 3.31 19.38 -0.98
C ILE A 182 3.73 20.66 -1.71
N LEU A 183 3.15 21.83 -1.41
CA LEU A 183 3.37 23.08 -2.12
C LEU A 183 4.85 23.44 -2.31
N PRO A 184 5.76 23.32 -1.31
CA PRO A 184 7.18 23.63 -1.51
C PRO A 184 7.80 22.83 -2.66
N SER A 185 7.37 21.57 -2.83
CA SER A 185 7.85 20.69 -3.90
C SER A 185 7.34 21.14 -5.27
N VAL A 186 6.10 21.62 -5.34
CA VAL A 186 5.52 22.22 -6.58
C VAL A 186 6.25 23.51 -6.95
N GLU A 187 6.53 24.38 -5.97
CA GLU A 187 7.27 25.62 -6.21
C GLU A 187 8.69 25.34 -6.73
N GLN A 188 9.38 24.38 -6.14
CA GLN A 188 10.67 23.95 -6.60
C GLN A 188 10.61 23.35 -8.01
N ALA A 189 9.56 22.57 -8.32
CA ALA A 189 9.36 22.00 -9.65
C ALA A 189 9.16 23.10 -10.71
N ARG A 190 8.34 24.11 -10.42
CA ARG A 190 8.12 25.25 -11.33
C ARG A 190 9.39 26.04 -11.63
N GLN A 191 10.30 26.14 -10.65
CA GLN A 191 11.59 26.85 -10.84
C GLN A 191 12.56 26.06 -11.72
N ASN A 192 12.48 24.71 -11.73
CA ASN A 192 13.45 23.83 -12.40
C ASN A 192 12.91 23.19 -13.67
N ALA A 193 11.59 23.24 -13.92
CA ALA A 193 10.98 22.68 -15.12
C ALA A 193 11.37 23.47 -16.37
N LYS A 194 11.62 22.74 -17.46
CA LYS A 194 11.87 23.33 -18.78
C LYS A 194 10.58 23.63 -19.55
N GLY A 195 9.46 23.07 -19.10
CA GLY A 195 8.12 23.25 -19.65
C GLY A 195 7.07 22.77 -18.66
N GLU A 196 5.80 23.14 -18.89
CA GLU A 196 4.67 22.81 -18.03
C GLU A 196 4.47 21.29 -17.85
N ASP A 197 4.80 20.51 -18.87
CA ASP A 197 4.70 19.06 -18.88
C ASP A 197 5.68 18.35 -17.91
N GLU A 198 6.77 19.01 -17.51
CA GLU A 198 7.74 18.50 -16.55
C GLU A 198 7.36 18.76 -15.10
N ILE A 199 6.49 19.75 -14.82
CA ILE A 199 6.20 20.22 -13.46
C ILE A 199 5.68 19.07 -12.58
N ALA A 200 4.72 18.29 -13.05
CA ALA A 200 4.14 17.20 -12.26
C ALA A 200 5.19 16.14 -11.89
N THR A 201 6.00 15.71 -12.84
CA THR A 201 7.04 14.70 -12.63
C THR A 201 8.13 15.19 -11.66
N LEU A 202 8.53 16.46 -11.78
CA LEU A 202 9.49 17.04 -10.85
C LEU A 202 8.88 17.23 -9.47
N ALA A 203 7.62 17.69 -9.37
CA ALA A 203 6.94 17.85 -8.09
C ALA A 203 6.77 16.52 -7.36
N GLU A 204 6.41 15.44 -8.05
CA GLU A 204 6.36 14.08 -7.48
C GLU A 204 7.72 13.67 -6.90
N THR A 205 8.81 13.94 -7.60
CA THR A 205 10.17 13.63 -7.16
C THR A 205 10.61 14.50 -5.98
N TYR A 206 10.38 15.80 -6.05
CA TYR A 206 10.74 16.71 -4.96
C TYR A 206 9.91 16.48 -3.70
N ASN A 207 8.66 16.03 -3.86
CA ASN A 207 7.82 15.67 -2.73
C ASN A 207 8.35 14.44 -1.97
N VAL A 208 8.90 13.46 -2.67
CA VAL A 208 9.64 12.35 -2.03
C VAL A 208 10.84 12.89 -1.25
N GLN A 209 11.61 13.81 -1.84
CA GLN A 209 12.75 14.40 -1.17
C GLN A 209 12.37 15.26 0.05
N ASN A 210 11.23 15.98 -0.05
CA ASN A 210 10.67 16.75 1.06
C ASN A 210 10.33 15.83 2.24
N SER A 211 9.60 14.75 1.99
CA SER A 211 9.25 13.76 3.01
C SER A 211 10.51 13.12 3.66
N ILE A 212 11.56 12.83 2.88
CA ILE A 212 12.84 12.36 3.42
C ILE A 212 13.47 13.40 4.34
N ASN A 213 13.45 14.67 3.95
CA ASN A 213 14.02 15.74 4.77
C ASN A 213 13.26 15.89 6.09
N GLN A 214 11.92 15.80 6.08
CA GLN A 214 11.09 15.82 7.28
C GLN A 214 11.42 14.65 8.21
N LEU A 215 11.59 13.42 7.69
CA LEU A 215 12.03 12.28 8.49
C LEU A 215 13.38 12.51 9.16
N ARG A 216 14.31 13.17 8.47
CA ARG A 216 15.65 13.50 8.99
C ARG A 216 15.65 14.57 10.07
N GLU A 217 14.53 15.28 10.30
CA GLU A 217 14.35 16.17 11.44
C GLU A 217 14.19 15.40 12.75
N SER A 218 13.78 14.13 12.69
CA SER A 218 13.76 13.24 13.86
C SER A 218 15.18 12.95 14.34
N GLU A 219 15.43 13.22 15.62
CA GLU A 219 16.73 12.91 16.27
C GLU A 219 17.02 11.40 16.26
N ILE A 220 15.97 10.57 16.41
CA ILE A 220 16.09 9.10 16.42
C ILE A 220 16.52 8.59 15.05
N LEU A 221 15.83 9.00 13.99
CA LEU A 221 16.10 8.56 12.62
C LEU A 221 17.43 9.13 12.11
N SER A 222 17.67 10.41 12.33
CA SER A 222 18.92 11.06 11.96
C SER A 222 20.13 10.39 12.60
N LYS A 223 20.05 10.08 13.90
CA LYS A 223 21.09 9.36 14.61
C LYS A 223 21.30 7.94 14.07
N ALA A 224 20.21 7.19 13.83
CA ALA A 224 20.30 5.84 13.30
C ALA A 224 20.94 5.82 11.89
N GLU A 225 20.64 6.81 11.03
CA GLU A 225 21.23 6.97 9.70
C GLU A 225 22.73 7.33 9.81
N GLN A 226 23.10 8.26 10.70
CA GLN A 226 24.51 8.64 10.93
C GLN A 226 25.37 7.49 11.48
N GLU A 227 24.80 6.65 12.32
CA GLU A 227 25.46 5.46 12.86
C GLU A 227 25.51 4.29 11.85
N GLY A 228 24.94 4.45 10.65
CA GLY A 228 24.89 3.43 9.61
C GLY A 228 23.99 2.25 9.94
N LYS A 229 23.07 2.39 10.90
CA LYS A 229 22.09 1.36 11.27
C LYS A 229 20.97 1.24 10.27
N ILE A 230 20.59 2.36 9.64
CA ILE A 230 19.56 2.43 8.62
C ILE A 230 20.05 3.23 7.42
N GLN A 231 19.32 3.07 6.30
CA GLN A 231 19.34 4.02 5.18
C GLN A 231 17.94 4.55 4.96
N ILE A 232 17.82 5.84 4.62
CA ILE A 232 16.58 6.48 4.19
C ILE A 232 16.73 6.83 2.72
N VAL A 233 15.93 6.21 1.85
CA VAL A 233 16.03 6.35 0.40
C VAL A 233 14.70 6.75 -0.22
N GLY A 234 14.76 7.44 -1.36
CA GLY A 234 13.61 7.78 -2.18
C GLY A 234 13.38 6.78 -3.29
N ALA A 235 12.12 6.64 -3.71
CA ALA A 235 11.75 5.89 -4.90
C ALA A 235 10.53 6.52 -5.60
N ILE A 236 10.40 6.28 -6.90
CA ILE A 236 9.20 6.61 -7.69
C ILE A 236 8.66 5.35 -8.33
N TYR A 237 7.39 5.07 -8.09
CA TYR A 237 6.62 4.02 -8.74
C TYR A 237 5.90 4.58 -9.96
N ASP A 238 6.17 4.01 -11.13
CA ASP A 238 5.43 4.32 -12.35
C ASP A 238 4.19 3.43 -12.44
N ILE A 239 3.01 4.03 -12.25
CA ILE A 239 1.73 3.32 -12.28
C ILE A 239 1.49 2.62 -13.62
N SER A 240 1.98 3.18 -14.74
CA SER A 240 1.70 2.66 -16.08
C SER A 240 2.52 1.42 -16.42
N THR A 241 3.73 1.31 -15.88
CA THR A 241 4.68 0.23 -16.19
C THR A 241 4.87 -0.75 -15.04
N GLY A 242 4.43 -0.39 -13.82
CA GLY A 242 4.68 -1.15 -12.61
C GLY A 242 6.12 -1.06 -12.10
N ALA A 243 6.96 -0.22 -12.70
CA ALA A 243 8.37 -0.10 -12.34
C ALA A 243 8.58 0.83 -11.14
N VAL A 244 9.44 0.42 -10.21
CA VAL A 244 9.98 1.27 -9.15
C VAL A 244 11.40 1.68 -9.53
N LYS A 245 11.68 2.97 -9.47
CA LYS A 245 12.99 3.54 -9.65
C LYS A 245 13.44 4.17 -8.34
N PHE A 246 14.51 3.66 -7.75
CA PHE A 246 15.19 4.32 -6.62
C PHE A 246 15.93 5.57 -7.11
N LEU A 247 15.89 6.63 -6.28
CA LEU A 247 16.45 7.95 -6.59
C LEU A 247 17.91 8.07 -6.16
#